data_38f48bc26b161e8010b3afd74c387ea4
#
_entry.id   38f48bc26b161e8010b3afd74c387ea4
#
_cell.length_a   1.000
_cell.length_b   1.000
_cell.length_c   1.000
_cell.angle_alpha   90.00
_cell.angle_beta   90.00
_cell.angle_gamma   90.00
#
_symmetry.space_group_name_H-M   'P 1'
#
loop_
_entity.id
_entity.type
_entity.pdbx_description
1 polymer ?
#
loop_
_entity_poly.entity_id
_entity_poly.type
_entity_poly.pdbx_seq_one_letter_code
_entity_poly.pdbx_strand_id
1 'polypeptide(L)'
;VISKDLGMQLKDMTMNDLGTCKKVIVEKDATTLIEGAGSKEAFKERISELESMLEKTTSDYDKKKLHERIAKLSNGVAVIKVGATTEAEMKDKKLRLEDALNATRAAIEEGIIIGGGACLANVSSEVRDELRSDVVDVQKGINIVLDSLTAPLYQIAENAGYDGDEIVKKQLAEKDNVGFDAKNGKWVDMFEEGIVDPCKVTRSALLNAASVSGLLITTEAAVGTIKEKEPAMPAGGGMGMY
;
A
#
# COMPACT_ATOMS: atom_id res chain seq x y z
N VAL A 1 17.51 -26.44 9.57
CA VAL A 1 16.50 -25.47 10.02
C VAL A 1 16.15 -25.75 11.47
N ILE A 2 16.19 -24.74 12.33
CA ILE A 2 15.77 -24.89 13.74
C ILE A 2 14.25 -24.70 13.78
N SER A 3 13.50 -25.74 14.10
CA SER A 3 12.05 -25.72 14.16
C SER A 3 11.53 -26.47 15.39
N LYS A 4 10.44 -25.98 15.97
CA LYS A 4 9.73 -26.67 17.04
C LYS A 4 9.19 -28.04 16.59
N ASP A 5 8.82 -28.15 15.32
CA ASP A 5 8.31 -29.40 14.73
C ASP A 5 9.36 -30.52 14.70
N LEU A 6 10.64 -30.14 14.73
CA LEU A 6 11.77 -31.04 14.86
C LEU A 6 12.21 -31.30 16.32
N GLY A 7 11.41 -30.83 17.30
CA GLY A 7 11.71 -30.95 18.72
C GLY A 7 12.84 -30.04 19.21
N MET A 8 13.32 -29.08 18.39
CA MET A 8 14.42 -28.21 18.72
C MET A 8 13.93 -26.94 19.46
N GLN A 9 14.65 -26.54 20.52
CA GLN A 9 14.35 -25.32 21.27
C GLN A 9 15.53 -24.36 21.19
N LEU A 10 15.24 -23.05 21.03
CA LEU A 10 16.29 -22.01 20.95
C LEU A 10 17.27 -22.01 22.13
N LYS A 11 16.79 -22.34 23.33
CA LYS A 11 17.61 -22.40 24.54
C LYS A 11 18.71 -23.46 24.53
N ASP A 12 18.49 -24.52 23.74
CA ASP A 12 19.38 -25.69 23.69
C ASP A 12 20.38 -25.60 22.52
N MET A 13 20.32 -24.51 21.73
CA MET A 13 21.17 -24.30 20.55
C MET A 13 22.58 -23.87 20.92
N THR A 14 23.53 -24.43 20.20
CA THR A 14 24.96 -24.11 20.29
C THR A 14 25.45 -23.45 19.00
N MET A 15 26.67 -22.89 19.02
CA MET A 15 27.28 -22.31 17.82
C MET A 15 27.45 -23.34 16.68
N ASN A 16 27.54 -24.65 17.01
CA ASN A 16 27.68 -25.70 16.02
C ASN A 16 26.37 -25.99 15.25
N ASP A 17 25.23 -25.57 15.80
CA ASP A 17 23.91 -25.71 15.19
C ASP A 17 23.61 -24.57 14.23
N LEU A 18 24.42 -23.53 14.24
CA LEU A 18 24.32 -22.38 13.33
C LEU A 18 25.08 -22.68 12.04
N GLY A 19 24.49 -22.30 10.93
CA GLY A 19 25.17 -22.33 9.64
C GLY A 19 26.17 -21.18 9.51
N THR A 20 26.85 -21.15 8.38
CA THR A 20 27.80 -20.08 8.02
C THR A 20 27.30 -19.30 6.80
N CYS A 21 27.65 -18.03 6.71
CA CYS A 21 27.36 -17.20 5.56
C CYS A 21 28.47 -16.14 5.38
N LYS A 22 28.53 -15.55 4.19
CA LYS A 22 29.56 -14.54 3.89
C LYS A 22 29.30 -13.22 4.61
N LYS A 23 28.02 -12.81 4.72
CA LYS A 23 27.64 -11.56 5.34
C LYS A 23 26.28 -11.67 6.01
N VAL A 24 26.15 -11.11 7.20
CA VAL A 24 24.89 -10.93 7.90
C VAL A 24 24.64 -9.43 8.07
N ILE A 25 23.46 -8.98 7.71
CA ILE A 25 22.98 -7.62 7.96
C ILE A 25 21.82 -7.74 8.94
N VAL A 26 22.02 -7.17 10.13
CA VAL A 26 20.99 -7.17 11.19
C VAL A 26 20.43 -5.77 11.32
N GLU A 27 19.13 -5.64 11.13
CA GLU A 27 18.36 -4.41 11.33
C GLU A 27 17.32 -4.62 12.42
N LYS A 28 16.62 -3.55 12.81
CA LYS A 28 15.61 -3.62 13.86
C LYS A 28 14.51 -4.65 13.56
N ASP A 29 14.03 -4.68 12.33
CA ASP A 29 12.86 -5.47 11.93
C ASP A 29 13.19 -6.61 10.97
N ALA A 30 14.45 -6.74 10.54
CA ALA A 30 14.88 -7.75 9.59
C ALA A 30 16.32 -8.21 9.80
N THR A 31 16.59 -9.47 9.47
CA THR A 31 17.96 -10.01 9.37
C THR A 31 18.15 -10.62 8.00
N THR A 32 19.12 -10.13 7.24
CA THR A 32 19.45 -10.61 5.90
C THR A 32 20.73 -11.43 5.92
N LEU A 33 20.66 -12.68 5.49
CA LEU A 33 21.80 -13.56 5.32
C LEU A 33 22.20 -13.58 3.84
N ILE A 34 23.45 -13.27 3.53
CA ILE A 34 23.97 -13.20 2.15
C ILE A 34 25.00 -14.29 1.95
N GLU A 35 24.84 -15.08 0.88
CA GLU A 35 25.71 -16.21 0.52
C GLU A 35 25.87 -17.22 1.68
N GLY A 36 24.77 -17.86 2.07
CA GLY A 36 24.79 -18.96 3.03
C GLY A 36 25.53 -20.19 2.48
N ALA A 37 26.21 -20.94 3.34
CA ALA A 37 27.01 -22.11 2.96
C ALA A 37 26.22 -23.44 2.92
N GLY A 38 24.90 -23.40 2.93
CA GLY A 38 24.04 -24.60 2.82
C GLY A 38 24.16 -25.30 1.46
N SER A 39 23.96 -26.63 1.43
CA SER A 39 23.95 -27.38 0.17
C SER A 39 22.72 -27.08 -0.67
N LYS A 40 22.87 -27.14 -2.00
CA LYS A 40 21.74 -26.93 -2.93
C LYS A 40 20.65 -28.00 -2.77
N GLU A 41 21.04 -29.19 -2.40
CA GLU A 41 20.17 -30.34 -2.15
C GLU A 41 19.27 -30.05 -0.95
N ALA A 42 19.84 -29.68 0.20
CA ALA A 42 19.09 -29.31 1.40
C ALA A 42 18.13 -28.11 1.17
N PHE A 43 18.52 -27.17 0.30
CA PHE A 43 17.62 -26.09 -0.13
C PHE A 43 16.40 -26.60 -0.88
N LYS A 44 16.58 -27.49 -1.85
CA LYS A 44 15.49 -28.08 -2.63
C LYS A 44 14.55 -28.92 -1.76
N GLU A 45 15.10 -29.73 -0.86
CA GLU A 45 14.33 -30.50 0.10
C GLU A 45 13.46 -29.60 0.96
N ARG A 46 14.03 -28.51 1.48
CA ARG A 46 13.27 -27.55 2.30
C ARG A 46 12.17 -26.83 1.53
N ILE A 47 12.40 -26.47 0.27
CA ILE A 47 11.38 -25.88 -0.59
C ILE A 47 10.23 -26.89 -0.79
N SER A 48 10.54 -28.15 -1.10
CA SER A 48 9.53 -29.19 -1.29
C SER A 48 8.69 -29.47 -0.02
N GLU A 49 9.33 -29.43 1.16
CA GLU A 49 8.59 -29.50 2.44
C GLU A 49 7.60 -28.33 2.58
N LEU A 50 8.05 -27.11 2.28
CA LEU A 50 7.19 -25.90 2.39
C LEU A 50 6.04 -25.94 1.38
N GLU A 51 6.26 -26.44 0.17
CA GLU A 51 5.24 -26.65 -0.84
C GLU A 51 4.19 -27.67 -0.36
N SER A 52 4.64 -28.79 0.22
CA SER A 52 3.75 -29.78 0.81
C SER A 52 2.93 -29.23 1.99
N MET A 53 3.51 -28.34 2.78
CA MET A 53 2.79 -27.63 3.85
C MET A 53 1.75 -26.65 3.29
N LEU A 54 2.08 -25.97 2.19
CA LEU A 54 1.18 -25.03 1.51
C LEU A 54 -0.08 -25.72 0.99
N GLU A 55 0.06 -26.90 0.39
CA GLU A 55 -1.07 -27.71 -0.09
C GLU A 55 -2.03 -28.13 1.04
N LYS A 56 -1.49 -28.40 2.23
CA LYS A 56 -2.27 -28.86 3.40
C LYS A 56 -2.89 -27.72 4.21
N THR A 57 -2.42 -26.52 4.03
CA THR A 57 -2.84 -25.35 4.82
C THR A 57 -4.15 -24.76 4.28
N THR A 58 -5.12 -24.56 5.13
CA THR A 58 -6.43 -23.97 4.80
C THR A 58 -6.52 -22.48 5.09
N SER A 59 -5.67 -21.94 5.98
CA SER A 59 -5.62 -20.55 6.37
C SER A 59 -4.97 -19.70 5.29
N ASP A 60 -5.67 -18.68 4.80
CA ASP A 60 -5.14 -17.76 3.78
C ASP A 60 -3.94 -16.93 4.28
N TYR A 61 -3.92 -16.62 5.57
CA TYR A 61 -2.78 -15.95 6.19
C TYR A 61 -1.52 -16.83 6.17
N ASP A 62 -1.66 -18.11 6.57
CA ASP A 62 -0.54 -19.04 6.60
C ASP A 62 -0.07 -19.38 5.18
N LYS A 63 -0.98 -19.53 4.22
CA LYS A 63 -0.65 -19.67 2.79
C LYS A 63 0.23 -18.52 2.30
N LYS A 64 -0.17 -17.28 2.60
CA LYS A 64 0.61 -16.10 2.23
C LYS A 64 2.02 -16.13 2.83
N LYS A 65 2.14 -16.50 4.11
CA LYS A 65 3.43 -16.63 4.79
C LYS A 65 4.32 -17.75 4.22
N LEU A 66 3.74 -18.87 3.85
CA LEU A 66 4.45 -19.97 3.19
C LEU A 66 4.93 -19.56 1.78
N HIS A 67 4.09 -18.87 0.99
CA HIS A 67 4.49 -18.31 -0.31
C HIS A 67 5.67 -17.35 -0.18
N GLU A 68 5.61 -16.39 0.77
CA GLU A 68 6.71 -15.46 1.03
C GLU A 68 8.01 -16.20 1.38
N ARG A 69 7.92 -17.27 2.18
CA ARG A 69 9.07 -18.08 2.60
C ARG A 69 9.68 -18.86 1.42
N ILE A 70 8.84 -19.49 0.62
CA ILE A 70 9.28 -20.21 -0.60
C ILE A 70 9.97 -19.25 -1.56
N ALA A 71 9.38 -18.08 -1.81
CA ALA A 71 9.95 -17.07 -2.70
C ALA A 71 11.33 -16.58 -2.24
N LYS A 72 11.52 -16.33 -0.93
CA LYS A 72 12.82 -15.93 -0.37
C LYS A 72 13.88 -17.01 -0.48
N LEU A 73 13.49 -18.26 -0.40
CA LEU A 73 14.42 -19.39 -0.55
C LEU A 73 14.74 -19.68 -2.03
N SER A 74 13.73 -19.63 -2.93
CA SER A 74 13.88 -19.97 -4.34
C SER A 74 14.61 -18.91 -5.14
N ASN A 75 14.26 -17.62 -4.95
CA ASN A 75 14.68 -16.52 -5.80
C ASN A 75 15.74 -15.62 -5.15
N GLY A 76 16.09 -15.89 -3.89
CA GLY A 76 16.99 -15.03 -3.11
C GLY A 76 16.37 -13.72 -2.69
N VAL A 77 17.20 -12.78 -2.27
CA VAL A 77 16.80 -11.44 -1.81
C VAL A 77 17.49 -10.39 -2.67
N ALA A 78 16.70 -9.56 -3.35
CA ALA A 78 17.22 -8.39 -4.04
C ALA A 78 17.42 -7.25 -3.04
N VAL A 79 18.58 -6.62 -3.07
CA VAL A 79 18.91 -5.47 -2.21
C VAL A 79 19.06 -4.22 -3.08
N ILE A 80 18.15 -3.27 -2.91
CA ILE A 80 18.21 -1.96 -3.55
C ILE A 80 18.91 -1.00 -2.59
N LYS A 81 20.10 -0.52 -2.99
CA LYS A 81 20.85 0.48 -2.22
C LYS A 81 20.38 1.87 -2.60
N VAL A 82 19.98 2.66 -1.62
CA VAL A 82 19.51 4.04 -1.80
C VAL A 82 20.55 4.97 -1.20
N GLY A 83 20.89 6.02 -1.92
CA GLY A 83 21.77 7.09 -1.47
C GLY A 83 21.26 8.46 -1.90
N ALA A 84 21.59 9.48 -1.11
CA ALA A 84 21.28 10.88 -1.39
C ALA A 84 22.32 11.79 -0.73
N THR A 85 22.29 13.08 -1.06
CA THR A 85 23.22 14.07 -0.53
C THR A 85 22.88 14.43 0.91
N THR A 86 21.59 14.40 1.28
CA THR A 86 21.11 14.71 2.62
C THR A 86 20.29 13.55 3.20
N GLU A 87 20.21 13.48 4.53
CA GLU A 87 19.41 12.47 5.22
C GLU A 87 17.91 12.59 4.89
N ALA A 88 17.40 13.82 4.79
CA ALA A 88 16.00 14.07 4.43
C ALA A 88 15.68 13.55 3.01
N GLU A 89 16.54 13.84 2.03
CA GLU A 89 16.40 13.34 0.66
C GLU A 89 16.52 11.82 0.59
N MET A 90 17.42 11.22 1.36
CA MET A 90 17.57 9.77 1.42
C MET A 90 16.32 9.11 1.98
N LYS A 91 15.72 9.69 3.03
CA LYS A 91 14.48 9.20 3.60
C LYS A 91 13.31 9.29 2.61
N ASP A 92 13.19 10.41 1.90
CA ASP A 92 12.17 10.59 0.86
C ASP A 92 12.31 9.54 -0.26
N LYS A 93 13.53 9.36 -0.80
CA LYS A 93 13.81 8.33 -1.82
C LYS A 93 13.49 6.92 -1.32
N LYS A 94 13.82 6.60 -0.06
CA LYS A 94 13.52 5.30 0.54
C LYS A 94 12.01 5.07 0.59
N LEU A 95 11.24 6.05 1.08
CA LEU A 95 9.78 5.96 1.17
C LEU A 95 9.13 5.81 -0.22
N ARG A 96 9.61 6.55 -1.22
CA ARG A 96 9.13 6.42 -2.61
C ARG A 96 9.38 5.04 -3.20
N LEU A 97 10.55 4.45 -2.94
CA LEU A 97 10.86 3.09 -3.41
C LEU A 97 10.03 2.04 -2.68
N GLU A 98 9.79 2.23 -1.40
CA GLU A 98 8.93 1.34 -0.61
C GLU A 98 7.48 1.39 -1.09
N ASP A 99 6.97 2.59 -1.38
CA ASP A 99 5.64 2.80 -1.96
C ASP A 99 5.52 2.13 -3.34
N ALA A 100 6.46 2.38 -4.25
CA ALA A 100 6.49 1.74 -5.57
C ALA A 100 6.54 0.20 -5.49
N LEU A 101 7.30 -0.35 -4.53
CA LEU A 101 7.38 -1.80 -4.32
C LEU A 101 6.04 -2.36 -3.82
N ASN A 102 5.39 -1.68 -2.88
CA ASN A 102 4.09 -2.09 -2.35
C ASN A 102 2.99 -1.97 -3.40
N ALA A 103 2.98 -0.90 -4.20
CA ALA A 103 2.07 -0.72 -5.33
C ALA A 103 2.24 -1.85 -6.37
N THR A 104 3.48 -2.20 -6.71
CA THR A 104 3.78 -3.30 -7.63
C THR A 104 3.26 -4.65 -7.10
N ARG A 105 3.44 -4.94 -5.81
CA ARG A 105 2.90 -6.15 -5.19
C ARG A 105 1.38 -6.19 -5.24
N ALA A 106 0.73 -5.07 -4.91
CA ALA A 106 -0.72 -4.95 -4.98
C ALA A 106 -1.24 -5.15 -6.42
N ALA A 107 -0.52 -4.63 -7.42
CA ALA A 107 -0.84 -4.81 -8.83
C ALA A 107 -0.71 -6.28 -9.30
N ILE A 108 0.29 -7.02 -8.80
CA ILE A 108 0.43 -8.46 -9.08
C ILE A 108 -0.72 -9.26 -8.47
N GLU A 109 -1.24 -8.86 -7.30
CA GLU A 109 -2.32 -9.57 -6.61
C GLU A 109 -3.69 -9.40 -7.29
N GLU A 110 -4.07 -8.20 -7.73
CA GLU A 110 -5.42 -7.89 -8.23
C GLU A 110 -5.44 -7.16 -9.60
N GLY A 111 -4.29 -7.00 -10.23
CA GLY A 111 -4.20 -6.29 -11.51
C GLY A 111 -4.12 -4.76 -11.36
N ILE A 112 -4.20 -4.10 -12.51
CA ILE A 112 -4.13 -2.64 -12.64
C ILE A 112 -5.39 -2.09 -13.27
N ILE A 113 -5.69 -0.83 -12.96
CA ILE A 113 -6.78 -0.03 -13.52
C ILE A 113 -6.21 1.29 -14.05
N ILE A 114 -6.98 2.04 -14.84
CA ILE A 114 -6.60 3.40 -15.21
C ILE A 114 -6.47 4.27 -13.96
N GLY A 115 -5.40 5.06 -13.91
CA GLY A 115 -5.03 5.86 -12.76
C GLY A 115 -5.67 7.25 -12.74
N GLY A 116 -5.08 8.14 -11.93
CA GLY A 116 -5.48 9.54 -11.87
C GLY A 116 -6.90 9.80 -11.39
N GLY A 117 -7.54 8.83 -10.73
CA GLY A 117 -8.93 8.90 -10.28
C GLY A 117 -9.97 8.66 -11.39
N ALA A 118 -9.55 8.46 -12.65
CA ALA A 118 -10.44 8.27 -13.79
C ALA A 118 -11.29 6.99 -13.65
N CYS A 119 -10.70 5.88 -13.17
CA CYS A 119 -11.43 4.62 -12.97
C CYS A 119 -12.65 4.79 -12.07
N LEU A 120 -12.51 5.43 -10.90
CA LEU A 120 -13.62 5.63 -9.97
C LEU A 120 -14.70 6.54 -10.57
N ALA A 121 -14.32 7.57 -11.31
CA ALA A 121 -15.26 8.44 -12.00
C ALA A 121 -16.08 7.66 -13.07
N ASN A 122 -15.43 6.81 -13.89
CA ASN A 122 -16.11 5.97 -14.87
C ASN A 122 -17.06 4.99 -14.19
N VAL A 123 -16.61 4.27 -13.17
CA VAL A 123 -17.44 3.33 -12.39
C VAL A 123 -18.67 4.04 -11.80
N SER A 124 -18.53 5.28 -11.29
CA SER A 124 -19.67 6.02 -10.75
C SER A 124 -20.77 6.26 -11.77
N SER A 125 -20.41 6.44 -13.04
CA SER A 125 -21.36 6.60 -14.14
C SER A 125 -21.99 5.27 -14.56
N GLU A 126 -21.17 4.23 -14.75
CA GLU A 126 -21.59 2.93 -15.24
C GLU A 126 -22.59 2.24 -14.30
N VAL A 127 -22.29 2.23 -12.98
CA VAL A 127 -23.14 1.52 -12.02
C VAL A 127 -24.34 2.33 -11.51
N ARG A 128 -24.45 3.60 -11.87
CA ARG A 128 -25.49 4.52 -11.36
C ARG A 128 -26.90 4.03 -11.67
N ASP A 129 -27.10 3.47 -12.84
CA ASP A 129 -28.41 2.96 -13.27
C ASP A 129 -28.70 1.55 -12.75
N GLU A 130 -27.68 0.79 -12.40
CA GLU A 130 -27.81 -0.56 -11.87
C GLU A 130 -28.06 -0.56 -10.35
N LEU A 131 -27.46 0.37 -9.62
CA LEU A 131 -27.57 0.50 -8.16
C LEU A 131 -28.79 1.34 -7.77
N ARG A 132 -29.97 0.72 -7.81
CA ARG A 132 -31.25 1.35 -7.44
C ARG A 132 -31.91 0.65 -6.27
N SER A 133 -32.56 1.43 -5.41
CA SER A 133 -33.34 0.95 -4.28
C SER A 133 -34.70 1.65 -4.24
N ASP A 134 -35.76 0.90 -3.94
CA ASP A 134 -37.10 1.46 -3.72
C ASP A 134 -37.21 2.20 -2.37
N VAL A 135 -36.25 1.98 -1.45
CA VAL A 135 -36.19 2.69 -0.19
C VAL A 135 -35.44 4.01 -0.37
N VAL A 136 -36.15 5.13 -0.20
CA VAL A 136 -35.67 6.48 -0.48
C VAL A 136 -34.34 6.81 0.23
N ASP A 137 -34.21 6.44 1.51
CA ASP A 137 -33.00 6.76 2.27
C ASP A 137 -31.81 5.88 1.88
N VAL A 138 -32.06 4.62 1.49
CA VAL A 138 -31.01 3.76 0.91
C VAL A 138 -30.53 4.34 -0.41
N GLN A 139 -31.44 4.80 -1.28
CA GLN A 139 -31.09 5.44 -2.57
C GLN A 139 -30.27 6.71 -2.36
N LYS A 140 -30.58 7.54 -1.37
CA LYS A 140 -29.75 8.70 -1.01
C LYS A 140 -28.33 8.28 -0.61
N GLY A 141 -28.19 7.24 0.21
CA GLY A 141 -26.89 6.71 0.59
C GLY A 141 -26.07 6.22 -0.62
N ILE A 142 -26.70 5.48 -1.55
CA ILE A 142 -26.08 5.05 -2.80
C ILE A 142 -25.58 6.27 -3.59
N ASN A 143 -26.42 7.28 -3.77
CA ASN A 143 -26.05 8.49 -4.52
C ASN A 143 -24.88 9.23 -3.88
N ILE A 144 -24.84 9.36 -2.56
CA ILE A 144 -23.73 9.98 -1.83
C ILE A 144 -22.40 9.27 -2.12
N VAL A 145 -22.40 7.93 -2.09
CA VAL A 145 -21.20 7.16 -2.43
C VAL A 145 -20.81 7.38 -3.88
N LEU A 146 -21.74 7.23 -4.82
CA LEU A 146 -21.46 7.41 -6.25
C LEU A 146 -20.93 8.81 -6.58
N ASP A 147 -21.50 9.85 -6.00
CA ASP A 147 -21.05 11.22 -6.20
C ASP A 147 -19.64 11.45 -5.63
N SER A 148 -19.32 10.78 -4.50
CA SER A 148 -17.99 10.89 -3.90
C SER A 148 -16.86 10.20 -4.71
N LEU A 149 -17.20 9.27 -5.61
CA LEU A 149 -16.20 8.59 -6.44
C LEU A 149 -15.48 9.51 -7.44
N THR A 150 -16.04 10.66 -7.75
CA THR A 150 -15.40 11.65 -8.62
C THR A 150 -14.39 12.53 -7.89
N ALA A 151 -14.43 12.57 -6.55
CA ALA A 151 -13.59 13.45 -5.75
C ALA A 151 -12.07 13.27 -5.95
N PRO A 152 -11.52 12.06 -6.12
CA PRO A 152 -10.09 11.89 -6.38
C PRO A 152 -9.64 12.56 -7.68
N LEU A 153 -10.38 12.37 -8.77
CA LEU A 153 -10.08 13.01 -10.05
C LEU A 153 -10.18 14.53 -9.96
N TYR A 154 -11.26 15.02 -9.35
CA TYR A 154 -11.46 16.44 -9.07
C TYR A 154 -10.23 17.04 -8.36
N GLN A 155 -9.82 16.45 -7.25
CA GLN A 155 -8.72 16.96 -6.44
C GLN A 155 -7.37 16.90 -7.18
N ILE A 156 -7.13 15.87 -7.99
CA ILE A 156 -5.91 15.78 -8.81
C ILE A 156 -5.88 16.92 -9.83
N ALA A 157 -7.00 17.20 -10.49
CA ALA A 157 -7.10 18.30 -11.44
C ALA A 157 -6.85 19.68 -10.77
N GLU A 158 -7.49 19.94 -9.64
CA GLU A 158 -7.30 21.18 -8.84
C GLU A 158 -5.83 21.34 -8.40
N ASN A 159 -5.21 20.29 -7.90
CA ASN A 159 -3.80 20.30 -7.49
C ASN A 159 -2.84 20.60 -8.65
N ALA A 160 -3.25 20.29 -9.87
CA ALA A 160 -2.50 20.57 -11.09
C ALA A 160 -2.82 21.94 -11.71
N GLY A 161 -3.76 22.69 -11.11
CA GLY A 161 -4.16 24.04 -11.56
C GLY A 161 -5.23 24.04 -12.65
N TYR A 162 -5.95 22.96 -12.83
CA TYR A 162 -7.08 22.84 -13.75
C TYR A 162 -8.41 22.91 -13.00
N ASP A 163 -9.48 23.27 -13.69
CA ASP A 163 -10.85 23.25 -13.14
C ASP A 163 -11.32 21.79 -12.97
N GLY A 164 -11.46 21.36 -11.71
CA GLY A 164 -11.83 20.00 -11.36
C GLY A 164 -13.23 19.62 -11.85
N ASP A 165 -14.19 20.54 -11.82
CA ASP A 165 -15.55 20.29 -12.29
C ASP A 165 -15.60 20.08 -13.81
N GLU A 166 -14.84 20.87 -14.59
CA GLU A 166 -14.72 20.69 -16.03
C GLU A 166 -14.09 19.35 -16.38
N ILE A 167 -12.99 18.99 -15.68
CA ILE A 167 -12.29 17.72 -15.93
C ILE A 167 -13.18 16.53 -15.57
N VAL A 168 -13.86 16.52 -14.43
CA VAL A 168 -14.80 15.46 -14.05
C VAL A 168 -15.92 15.32 -15.07
N LYS A 169 -16.55 16.43 -15.45
CA LYS A 169 -17.64 16.42 -16.45
C LYS A 169 -17.19 15.83 -17.77
N LYS A 170 -15.99 16.16 -18.20
CA LYS A 170 -15.43 15.62 -19.45
C LYS A 170 -15.08 14.13 -19.31
N GLN A 171 -14.48 13.69 -18.19
CA GLN A 171 -14.18 12.28 -17.93
C GLN A 171 -15.42 11.40 -18.05
N LEU A 172 -16.55 11.83 -17.49
CA LEU A 172 -17.81 11.07 -17.54
C LEU A 172 -18.39 10.93 -18.96
N ALA A 173 -17.87 11.67 -19.94
CA ALA A 173 -18.25 11.62 -21.36
C ALA A 173 -17.22 10.88 -22.22
N GLU A 174 -16.06 10.56 -21.68
CA GLU A 174 -14.97 9.89 -22.41
C GLU A 174 -15.13 8.35 -22.45
N LYS A 175 -14.28 7.69 -23.21
CA LYS A 175 -14.22 6.23 -23.31
C LYS A 175 -13.48 5.60 -22.14
N ASP A 176 -13.69 4.32 -21.91
CA ASP A 176 -13.24 3.56 -20.73
C ASP A 176 -11.77 3.71 -20.35
N ASN A 177 -10.85 3.74 -21.33
CA ASN A 177 -9.41 3.83 -21.08
C ASN A 177 -8.84 5.25 -21.17
N VAL A 178 -9.67 6.22 -21.58
CA VAL A 178 -9.23 7.60 -21.71
C VAL A 178 -9.35 8.33 -20.38
N GLY A 179 -8.31 9.07 -20.03
CA GLY A 179 -8.29 9.87 -18.81
C GLY A 179 -7.44 11.12 -18.96
N PHE A 180 -7.50 11.96 -17.92
CA PHE A 180 -6.78 13.22 -17.90
C PHE A 180 -5.38 13.06 -17.32
N ASP A 181 -4.35 13.28 -18.15
CA ASP A 181 -2.96 13.44 -17.71
C ASP A 181 -2.76 14.84 -17.13
N ALA A 182 -2.89 14.95 -15.83
CA ALA A 182 -2.78 16.21 -15.10
C ALA A 182 -1.38 16.86 -15.18
N LYS A 183 -0.34 16.05 -15.46
CA LYS A 183 1.03 16.57 -15.61
C LYS A 183 1.21 17.36 -16.90
N ASN A 184 0.63 16.88 -18.00
CA ASN A 184 0.80 17.46 -19.33
C ASN A 184 -0.45 18.21 -19.83
N GLY A 185 -1.56 18.18 -19.08
CA GLY A 185 -2.82 18.83 -19.43
C GLY A 185 -3.50 18.24 -20.67
N LYS A 186 -3.43 16.93 -20.87
CA LYS A 186 -3.90 16.23 -22.07
C LYS A 186 -4.82 15.06 -21.74
N TRP A 187 -5.70 14.75 -22.66
CA TRP A 187 -6.51 13.52 -22.64
C TRP A 187 -5.79 12.44 -23.42
N VAL A 188 -5.56 11.30 -22.77
CA VAL A 188 -4.70 10.22 -23.27
C VAL A 188 -5.30 8.86 -22.96
N ASP A 189 -4.87 7.82 -23.69
CA ASP A 189 -5.06 6.44 -23.23
C ASP A 189 -4.14 6.20 -22.03
N MET A 190 -4.74 5.95 -20.87
CA MET A 190 -4.04 5.85 -19.60
C MET A 190 -3.15 4.62 -19.51
N PHE A 191 -3.52 3.51 -20.17
CA PHE A 191 -2.68 2.32 -20.20
C PHE A 191 -1.46 2.50 -21.10
N GLU A 192 -1.62 3.13 -22.27
CA GLU A 192 -0.52 3.39 -23.18
C GLU A 192 0.50 4.36 -22.58
N GLU A 193 0.04 5.38 -21.87
CA GLU A 193 0.90 6.35 -21.18
C GLU A 193 1.43 5.86 -19.83
N GLY A 194 1.00 4.68 -19.36
CA GLY A 194 1.44 4.08 -18.10
C GLY A 194 0.90 4.81 -16.86
N ILE A 195 -0.19 5.53 -16.98
CA ILE A 195 -0.87 6.19 -15.86
C ILE A 195 -1.89 5.21 -15.28
N VAL A 196 -1.41 4.35 -14.39
CA VAL A 196 -2.16 3.23 -13.84
C VAL A 196 -2.09 3.17 -12.32
N ASP A 197 -3.14 2.65 -11.71
CA ASP A 197 -3.21 2.39 -10.27
C ASP A 197 -3.39 0.89 -9.99
N PRO A 198 -2.89 0.34 -8.88
CA PRO A 198 -3.21 -1.01 -8.45
C PRO A 198 -4.69 -1.11 -8.05
N CYS A 199 -5.43 -2.04 -8.65
CA CYS A 199 -6.85 -2.25 -8.34
C CYS A 199 -7.09 -2.45 -6.84
N LYS A 200 -6.27 -3.27 -6.18
CA LYS A 200 -6.36 -3.55 -4.75
C LYS A 200 -6.29 -2.30 -3.89
N VAL A 201 -5.41 -1.34 -4.23
CA VAL A 201 -5.24 -0.10 -3.46
C VAL A 201 -6.50 0.75 -3.55
N THR A 202 -6.98 1.00 -4.77
CA THR A 202 -8.18 1.83 -5.03
C THR A 202 -9.43 1.21 -4.40
N ARG A 203 -9.62 -0.10 -4.57
CA ARG A 203 -10.74 -0.84 -3.98
C ARG A 203 -10.70 -0.80 -2.44
N SER A 204 -9.53 -1.03 -1.83
CA SER A 204 -9.37 -1.02 -0.38
C SER A 204 -9.57 0.38 0.21
N ALA A 205 -9.10 1.42 -0.49
CA ALA A 205 -9.32 2.80 -0.08
C ALA A 205 -10.81 3.15 -0.02
N LEU A 206 -11.56 2.78 -1.05
CA LEU A 206 -13.01 2.99 -1.09
C LEU A 206 -13.74 2.24 0.03
N LEU A 207 -13.44 0.96 0.23
CA LEU A 207 -14.07 0.13 1.28
C LEU A 207 -13.77 0.68 2.68
N ASN A 208 -12.53 1.08 2.94
CA ASN A 208 -12.14 1.64 4.23
C ASN A 208 -12.80 3.00 4.47
N ALA A 209 -12.84 3.86 3.46
CA ALA A 209 -13.51 5.16 3.54
C ALA A 209 -15.01 5.00 3.83
N ALA A 210 -15.68 4.10 3.11
CA ALA A 210 -17.10 3.81 3.35
C ALA A 210 -17.35 3.25 4.75
N SER A 211 -16.49 2.35 5.23
CA SER A 211 -16.61 1.77 6.58
C SER A 211 -16.46 2.82 7.67
N VAL A 212 -15.45 3.67 7.60
CA VAL A 212 -15.22 4.74 8.59
C VAL A 212 -16.33 5.79 8.54
N SER A 213 -16.75 6.20 7.34
CA SER A 213 -17.85 7.16 7.17
C SER A 213 -19.16 6.61 7.72
N GLY A 214 -19.48 5.33 7.44
CA GLY A 214 -20.65 4.66 7.96
C GLY A 214 -20.67 4.60 9.50
N LEU A 215 -19.50 4.34 10.12
CA LEU A 215 -19.38 4.39 11.58
C LEU A 215 -19.60 5.82 12.10
N LEU A 216 -18.99 6.82 11.46
CA LEU A 216 -19.08 8.21 11.90
C LEU A 216 -20.52 8.75 11.89
N ILE A 217 -21.27 8.50 10.80
CA ILE A 217 -22.66 8.98 10.69
C ILE A 217 -23.63 8.30 11.64
N THR A 218 -23.28 7.17 12.25
CA THR A 218 -24.09 6.46 13.25
C THR A 218 -23.76 6.88 14.68
N THR A 219 -22.75 7.75 14.90
CA THR A 219 -22.39 8.22 16.24
C THR A 219 -23.19 9.45 16.65
N GLU A 220 -23.63 9.52 17.90
CA GLU A 220 -24.32 10.68 18.46
C GLU A 220 -23.34 11.73 19.01
N ALA A 221 -22.16 11.31 19.44
CA ALA A 221 -21.17 12.18 20.03
C ALA A 221 -19.75 11.74 19.71
N ALA A 222 -18.84 12.70 19.53
CA ALA A 222 -17.41 12.46 19.42
C ALA A 222 -16.71 13.04 20.66
N VAL A 223 -15.87 12.23 21.33
CA VAL A 223 -15.07 12.67 22.46
C VAL A 223 -13.62 12.77 22.02
N GLY A 224 -13.05 13.97 22.11
CA GLY A 224 -11.66 14.22 21.76
C GLY A 224 -10.89 14.88 22.89
N THR A 225 -9.57 14.76 22.87
CA THR A 225 -8.67 15.48 23.78
C THR A 225 -8.54 16.92 23.31
N ILE A 226 -8.83 17.87 24.20
CA ILE A 226 -8.58 19.29 23.95
C ILE A 226 -7.05 19.47 23.95
N LYS A 227 -6.51 20.04 22.85
CA LYS A 227 -5.10 20.41 22.80
C LYS A 227 -4.85 21.50 23.84
N GLU A 228 -4.03 21.20 24.85
CA GLU A 228 -3.52 22.21 25.76
C GLU A 228 -2.66 23.21 24.96
N LYS A 229 -2.89 24.52 25.21
CA LYS A 229 -1.99 25.54 24.66
C LYS A 229 -0.63 25.35 25.30
N GLU A 230 0.39 25.09 24.51
CA GLU A 230 1.77 25.11 25.01
C GLU A 230 1.99 26.43 25.73
N PRO A 231 2.50 26.42 26.98
CA PRO A 231 2.81 27.64 27.70
C PRO A 231 3.83 28.42 26.86
N ALA A 232 3.52 29.69 26.57
CA ALA A 232 4.41 30.57 25.84
C ALA A 232 5.78 30.56 26.56
N MET A 233 6.85 30.16 25.87
CA MET A 233 8.19 30.28 26.42
C MET A 233 8.40 31.73 26.87
N PRO A 234 8.87 31.96 28.10
CA PRO A 234 9.17 33.32 28.52
C PRO A 234 10.24 33.90 27.57
N ALA A 235 9.93 35.01 26.97
CA ALA A 235 10.87 35.75 26.14
C ALA A 235 12.14 35.97 26.97
N GLY A 236 13.25 35.36 26.53
CA GLY A 236 14.52 35.41 27.20
C GLY A 236 14.91 36.84 27.46
N GLY A 237 15.01 37.22 28.76
CA GLY A 237 15.50 38.51 29.18
C GLY A 237 16.91 38.71 28.67
N GLY A 238 17.11 39.73 27.86
CA GLY A 238 18.41 40.16 27.40
C GLY A 238 19.30 40.48 28.61
N MET A 239 20.34 39.69 28.82
CA MET A 239 21.44 40.04 29.69
C MET A 239 22.25 41.13 28.99
N GLY A 240 22.09 42.36 29.47
CA GLY A 240 22.98 43.44 29.11
C GLY A 240 24.39 43.13 29.61
N MET A 241 25.34 43.15 28.73
CA MET A 241 26.75 43.20 29.04
C MET A 241 27.11 44.62 29.55
N TYR A 242 27.74 44.65 30.69
CA TYR A 242 28.71 45.70 31.07
C TYR A 242 30.11 45.09 30.89
#